data_6dcdc53ca60f7568ad9cd9a0562551cb
#
_entry.id   6dcdc53ca60f7568ad9cd9a0562551cb
#
_cell.length_a   1.000
_cell.length_b   1.000
_cell.length_c   1.000
_cell.angle_alpha   90.00
_cell.angle_beta   90.00
_cell.angle_gamma   90.00
#
_symmetry.space_group_name_H-M   'P 1'
#
loop_
_entity.id
_entity.type
_entity.pdbx_description
1 polymer ?
#
loop_
_entity_poly.entity_id
_entity_poly.type
_entity_poly.pdbx_seq_one_letter_code
_entity_poly.pdbx_strand_id
1 'polypeptide(L)'
;MSILIIILVVALFFFFARYNSAEEKGKRGEMRVSSILSQLPNEYVILNDLVYRTENGTTQIDHVVVSKYGIFAIETKNYCGEIYGDDKRQKWTQMIVSDVTYAKKWWKTYAYVTKNRFYNPVKQSLGHAFRIKEQLSAFPHVKIVPIVVFTGDAILRNVESRYPVVYEENLLVVINEYKTICLSDD
;
A
#
# COMPACT_ATOMS: atom_id res chain seq x y z
N MET A 1 -31.00 -3.58 -31.93
CA MET A 1 -30.25 -3.70 -30.67
C MET A 1 -30.93 -2.81 -29.65
N SER A 2 -31.37 -3.31 -28.51
CA SER A 2 -32.17 -2.49 -27.57
C SER A 2 -31.29 -1.45 -26.89
N ILE A 3 -31.85 -0.28 -26.62
CA ILE A 3 -31.18 0.83 -25.91
C ILE A 3 -30.57 0.34 -24.58
N LEU A 4 -31.20 -0.62 -23.92
CA LEU A 4 -30.72 -1.27 -22.70
C LEU A 4 -29.36 -1.96 -22.88
N ILE A 5 -29.11 -2.63 -24.02
CA ILE A 5 -27.83 -3.28 -24.32
C ILE A 5 -26.74 -2.24 -24.51
N ILE A 6 -27.05 -1.13 -25.18
CA ILE A 6 -26.09 -0.04 -25.39
C ILE A 6 -25.68 0.57 -24.02
N ILE A 7 -26.66 0.86 -23.15
CA ILE A 7 -26.41 1.38 -21.80
C ILE A 7 -25.54 0.43 -20.99
N LEU A 8 -25.84 -0.88 -21.05
CA LEU A 8 -25.06 -1.90 -20.34
C LEU A 8 -23.62 -1.96 -20.85
N VAL A 9 -23.40 -1.94 -22.16
CA VAL A 9 -22.06 -1.97 -22.77
C VAL A 9 -21.27 -0.72 -22.39
N VAL A 10 -21.89 0.47 -22.41
CA VAL A 10 -21.24 1.72 -22.01
C VAL A 10 -20.91 1.70 -20.52
N ALA A 11 -21.81 1.22 -19.67
CA ALA A 11 -21.56 1.10 -18.24
C ALA A 11 -20.41 0.12 -17.94
N LEU A 12 -20.36 -1.03 -18.62
CA LEU A 12 -19.26 -1.99 -18.52
C LEU A 12 -17.94 -1.38 -19.00
N PHE A 13 -17.94 -0.65 -20.12
CA PHE A 13 -16.74 0.04 -20.62
C PHE A 13 -16.18 1.03 -19.60
N PHE A 14 -17.02 1.88 -19.01
CA PHE A 14 -16.59 2.82 -17.96
C PHE A 14 -16.11 2.10 -16.70
N PHE A 15 -16.76 1.00 -16.31
CA PHE A 15 -16.36 0.18 -15.18
C PHE A 15 -14.96 -0.40 -15.40
N PHE A 16 -14.71 -1.04 -16.56
CA PHE A 16 -13.40 -1.60 -16.90
C PHE A 16 -12.32 -0.52 -17.06
N ALA A 17 -12.62 0.62 -17.69
CA ALA A 17 -11.68 1.73 -17.80
C ALA A 17 -11.26 2.26 -16.43
N ARG A 18 -12.20 2.37 -15.50
CA ARG A 18 -11.91 2.82 -14.13
C ARG A 18 -11.13 1.77 -13.32
N TYR A 19 -11.44 0.49 -13.51
CA TYR A 19 -10.72 -0.62 -12.88
C TYR A 19 -9.26 -0.68 -13.35
N ASN A 20 -9.01 -0.67 -14.65
CA ASN A 20 -7.67 -0.67 -15.23
C ASN A 20 -6.84 0.54 -14.76
N SER A 21 -7.45 1.74 -14.68
CA SER A 21 -6.79 2.94 -14.16
C SER A 21 -6.35 2.80 -12.69
N ALA A 22 -7.15 2.13 -11.85
CA ALA A 22 -6.81 1.91 -10.43
C ALA A 22 -5.66 0.89 -10.28
N GLU A 23 -5.69 -0.20 -11.05
CA GLU A 23 -4.62 -1.21 -11.06
C GLU A 23 -3.30 -0.63 -11.58
N GLU A 24 -3.32 0.10 -12.69
CA GLU A 24 -2.14 0.77 -13.23
C GLU A 24 -1.54 1.78 -12.23
N LYS A 25 -2.40 2.48 -11.47
CA LYS A 25 -1.97 3.39 -10.41
C LYS A 25 -1.26 2.62 -9.29
N GLY A 26 -1.79 1.47 -8.89
CA GLY A 26 -1.16 0.57 -7.93
C GLY A 26 0.23 0.15 -8.40
N LYS A 27 0.33 -0.44 -9.59
CA LYS A 27 1.58 -0.90 -10.20
C LYS A 27 2.64 0.21 -10.32
N ARG A 28 2.24 1.45 -10.64
CA ARG A 28 3.18 2.58 -10.66
C ARG A 28 3.76 2.86 -9.26
N GLY A 29 2.95 2.75 -8.21
CA GLY A 29 3.42 2.89 -6.84
C GLY A 29 4.44 1.80 -6.47
N GLU A 30 4.12 0.55 -6.75
CA GLU A 30 4.98 -0.60 -6.51
C GLU A 30 6.32 -0.48 -7.28
N MET A 31 6.30 -0.09 -8.56
CA MET A 31 7.52 0.16 -9.34
C MET A 31 8.40 1.26 -8.72
N ARG A 32 7.81 2.34 -8.19
CA ARG A 32 8.55 3.40 -7.49
C ARG A 32 9.22 2.87 -6.23
N VAL A 33 8.49 2.13 -5.40
CA VAL A 33 9.02 1.52 -4.18
C VAL A 33 10.11 0.50 -4.51
N SER A 34 9.92 -0.35 -5.53
CA SER A 34 10.94 -1.28 -6.01
C SER A 34 12.23 -0.55 -6.43
N SER A 35 12.11 0.57 -7.15
CA SER A 35 13.26 1.40 -7.55
C SER A 35 13.98 2.03 -6.34
N ILE A 36 13.25 2.42 -5.30
CA ILE A 36 13.85 2.92 -4.06
C ILE A 36 14.58 1.81 -3.32
N LEU A 37 13.95 0.65 -3.18
CA LEU A 37 14.54 -0.52 -2.52
C LEU A 37 15.80 -1.01 -3.22
N SER A 38 15.89 -0.89 -4.55
CA SER A 38 17.11 -1.27 -5.30
C SER A 38 18.36 -0.44 -4.96
N GLN A 39 18.21 0.64 -4.20
CA GLN A 39 19.33 1.45 -3.67
C GLN A 39 19.92 0.87 -2.38
N LEU A 40 19.28 -0.15 -1.78
CA LEU A 40 19.85 -0.84 -0.62
C LEU A 40 21.15 -1.57 -1.01
N PRO A 41 22.10 -1.70 -0.07
CA PRO A 41 23.33 -2.47 -0.29
C PRO A 41 23.06 -3.92 -0.73
N ASN A 42 24.02 -4.55 -1.42
CA ASN A 42 23.91 -5.90 -1.97
C ASN A 42 23.66 -7.00 -0.92
N GLU A 43 23.86 -6.70 0.36
CA GLU A 43 23.52 -7.59 1.48
C GLU A 43 22.02 -7.67 1.78
N TYR A 44 21.21 -6.84 1.13
CA TYR A 44 19.75 -6.92 1.19
C TYR A 44 19.21 -7.65 -0.03
N VAL A 45 18.41 -8.67 0.18
CA VAL A 45 17.71 -9.39 -0.89
C VAL A 45 16.30 -8.85 -1.02
N ILE A 46 15.95 -8.40 -2.21
CA ILE A 46 14.65 -7.79 -2.49
C ILE A 46 13.83 -8.77 -3.33
N LEU A 47 12.64 -9.10 -2.86
CA LEU A 47 11.66 -9.92 -3.55
C LEU A 47 10.42 -9.07 -3.80
N ASN A 48 10.01 -8.93 -5.05
CA ASN A 48 8.81 -8.20 -5.45
C ASN A 48 7.71 -9.19 -5.85
N ASP A 49 6.46 -8.80 -5.69
CA ASP A 49 5.28 -9.56 -6.12
C ASP A 49 5.25 -10.99 -5.58
N LEU A 50 5.57 -11.17 -4.30
CA LEU A 50 5.62 -12.48 -3.70
C LEU A 50 4.21 -13.04 -3.48
N VAL A 51 3.88 -14.14 -4.18
CA VAL A 51 2.57 -14.78 -4.10
C VAL A 51 2.60 -15.99 -3.17
N TYR A 52 1.74 -15.96 -2.16
CA TYR A 52 1.51 -17.10 -1.25
C TYR A 52 0.21 -17.79 -1.56
N ARG A 53 0.24 -19.13 -1.57
CA ARG A 53 -0.98 -19.95 -1.57
C ARG A 53 -1.48 -20.11 -0.13
N THR A 54 -2.78 -19.91 0.05
CA THR A 54 -3.50 -20.14 1.29
C THR A 54 -4.62 -21.16 1.05
N GLU A 55 -5.19 -21.69 2.09
CA GLU A 55 -6.35 -22.60 1.98
C GLU A 55 -7.54 -21.93 1.26
N ASN A 56 -7.68 -20.61 1.37
CA ASN A 56 -8.79 -19.83 0.84
C ASN A 56 -8.42 -19.06 -0.44
N GLY A 57 -7.29 -19.37 -1.10
CA GLY A 57 -6.84 -18.70 -2.33
C GLY A 57 -5.38 -18.29 -2.30
N THR A 58 -5.08 -17.17 -2.92
CA THR A 58 -3.72 -16.59 -2.94
C THR A 58 -3.71 -15.21 -2.29
N THR A 59 -2.60 -14.87 -1.67
CA THR A 59 -2.30 -13.50 -1.24
C THR A 59 -0.97 -13.05 -1.84
N GLN A 60 -0.89 -11.80 -2.25
CA GLN A 60 0.31 -11.18 -2.80
C GLN A 60 0.88 -10.22 -1.78
N ILE A 61 2.21 -10.19 -1.67
CA ILE A 61 2.97 -9.22 -0.88
C ILE A 61 3.75 -8.37 -1.88
N ASP A 62 3.56 -7.06 -1.84
CA ASP A 62 4.14 -6.16 -2.82
C ASP A 62 5.66 -6.26 -2.82
N HIS A 63 6.31 -6.13 -1.65
CA HIS A 63 7.75 -6.27 -1.53
C HIS A 63 8.13 -6.96 -0.21
N VAL A 64 9.14 -7.82 -0.27
CA VAL A 64 9.81 -8.40 0.89
C VAL A 64 11.29 -8.09 0.78
N VAL A 65 11.86 -7.50 1.83
CA VAL A 65 13.31 -7.24 1.92
C VAL A 65 13.88 -8.11 3.02
N VAL A 66 14.86 -8.93 2.66
CA VAL A 66 15.57 -9.83 3.60
C VAL A 66 16.96 -9.29 3.87
N SER A 67 17.35 -9.21 5.13
CA SER A 67 18.69 -8.82 5.56
C SER A 67 19.07 -9.48 6.87
N LYS A 68 20.32 -9.41 7.27
CA LYS A 68 20.77 -9.88 8.60
C LYS A 68 20.09 -9.16 9.78
N TYR A 69 19.45 -8.02 9.53
CA TYR A 69 18.74 -7.24 10.56
C TYR A 69 17.25 -7.59 10.66
N GLY A 70 16.73 -8.42 9.76
CA GLY A 70 15.34 -8.85 9.73
C GLY A 70 14.75 -8.94 8.34
N ILE A 71 13.48 -9.27 8.31
CA ILE A 71 12.67 -9.36 7.11
C ILE A 71 11.62 -8.25 7.17
N PHE A 72 11.52 -7.43 6.12
CA PHE A 72 10.58 -6.34 6.04
C PHE A 72 9.48 -6.72 5.04
N ALA A 73 8.24 -6.81 5.52
CA ALA A 73 7.05 -7.03 4.70
C ALA A 73 6.44 -5.65 4.37
N ILE A 74 6.54 -5.24 3.12
CA ILE A 74 6.21 -3.88 2.70
C ILE A 74 4.92 -3.90 1.87
N GLU A 75 3.96 -3.11 2.28
CA GLU A 75 2.69 -2.85 1.60
C GLU A 75 2.72 -1.45 1.00
N THR A 76 2.47 -1.33 -0.28
CA THR A 76 2.49 -0.07 -1.03
C THR A 76 1.08 0.48 -1.25
N LYS A 77 0.88 1.76 -1.01
CA LYS A 77 -0.37 2.48 -1.30
C LYS A 77 -0.11 3.75 -2.10
N ASN A 78 -0.46 3.71 -3.39
CA ASN A 78 -0.37 4.88 -4.27
C ASN A 78 -1.69 5.64 -4.25
N TYR A 79 -1.82 6.57 -3.32
CA TYR A 79 -3.03 7.36 -3.11
C TYR A 79 -2.77 8.85 -3.29
N CYS A 80 -3.85 9.63 -3.34
CA CYS A 80 -3.83 11.10 -3.30
C CYS A 80 -4.83 11.59 -2.25
N GLY A 81 -4.70 12.86 -1.84
CA GLY A 81 -5.56 13.47 -0.85
C GLY A 81 -5.24 13.04 0.58
N GLU A 82 -6.10 13.40 1.50
CA GLU A 82 -5.87 13.21 2.93
C GLU A 82 -6.22 11.78 3.38
N ILE A 83 -5.33 11.18 4.17
CA ILE A 83 -5.47 9.83 4.70
C ILE A 83 -5.65 9.91 6.22
N TYR A 84 -6.65 9.18 6.71
CA TYR A 84 -6.99 9.08 8.11
C TYR A 84 -7.13 7.62 8.52
N GLY A 85 -6.55 7.23 9.63
CA GLY A 85 -6.70 5.87 10.16
C GLY A 85 -5.80 5.56 11.34
N ASP A 86 -6.06 4.40 11.93
CA ASP A 86 -5.27 3.84 13.02
C ASP A 86 -5.13 2.33 12.86
N ASP A 87 -4.25 1.68 13.62
CA ASP A 87 -4.02 0.24 13.52
C ASP A 87 -5.16 -0.63 14.10
N LYS A 88 -6.13 -0.05 14.79
CA LYS A 88 -7.28 -0.77 15.39
C LYS A 88 -8.43 -0.93 14.42
N ARG A 89 -8.73 0.09 13.62
CA ARG A 89 -9.87 0.10 12.70
C ARG A 89 -9.67 -0.90 11.56
N GLN A 90 -10.79 -1.44 11.06
CA GLN A 90 -10.78 -2.36 9.92
C GLN A 90 -10.55 -1.63 8.58
N LYS A 91 -10.99 -0.39 8.49
CA LYS A 91 -10.87 0.44 7.29
C LYS A 91 -10.34 1.82 7.62
N TRP A 92 -9.49 2.32 6.74
CA TRP A 92 -9.02 3.70 6.72
C TRP A 92 -9.88 4.54 5.78
N THR A 93 -9.71 5.86 5.87
CA THR A 93 -10.45 6.82 5.06
C THR A 93 -9.50 7.65 4.22
N GLN A 94 -9.82 7.80 2.95
CA GLN A 94 -9.22 8.76 2.02
C GLN A 94 -10.23 9.87 1.76
N MET A 95 -9.80 11.12 1.86
CA MET A 95 -10.58 12.28 1.50
C MET A 95 -9.89 13.01 0.33
N ILE A 96 -10.60 13.13 -0.77
CA ILE A 96 -10.14 13.82 -1.97
C ILE A 96 -10.99 15.07 -2.13
N VAL A 97 -10.36 16.23 -2.11
CA VAL A 97 -10.99 17.48 -2.46
C VAL A 97 -10.81 17.66 -3.98
N SER A 98 -11.86 17.46 -4.74
CA SER A 98 -11.86 17.72 -6.17
C SER A 98 -12.28 19.16 -6.43
N ASP A 99 -11.73 19.71 -7.52
CA ASP A 99 -11.82 21.11 -7.87
C ASP A 99 -13.22 21.71 -7.80
N VAL A 100 -13.19 22.97 -7.44
CA VAL A 100 -14.27 23.90 -7.34
C VAL A 100 -14.92 24.11 -8.69
N THR A 101 -16.12 23.59 -8.89
CA THR A 101 -16.93 23.97 -10.03
C THR A 101 -17.53 25.36 -9.78
N TYR A 102 -17.08 26.37 -10.53
CA TYR A 102 -17.70 27.68 -10.52
C TYR A 102 -19.13 27.57 -11.09
N ALA A 103 -20.13 27.44 -10.21
CA ALA A 103 -21.49 27.68 -10.65
C ALA A 103 -21.62 29.17 -11.06
N LYS A 104 -22.43 29.47 -12.08
CA LYS A 104 -22.64 30.79 -12.70
C LYS A 104 -23.07 31.95 -11.76
N LYS A 105 -22.96 31.77 -10.44
CA LYS A 105 -23.10 32.79 -9.41
C LYS A 105 -21.72 33.08 -8.83
N TRP A 106 -21.13 34.16 -9.25
CA TRP A 106 -19.75 34.63 -9.05
C TRP A 106 -19.24 34.81 -7.61
N TRP A 107 -20.01 34.37 -6.59
CA TRP A 107 -19.62 34.42 -5.16
C TRP A 107 -19.77 33.09 -4.39
N LYS A 108 -20.08 31.99 -5.04
CA LYS A 108 -20.15 30.68 -4.34
C LYS A 108 -19.20 29.67 -4.95
N THR A 109 -18.20 29.33 -4.18
CA THR A 109 -17.25 28.25 -4.46
C THR A 109 -17.74 26.98 -3.80
N TYR A 110 -17.96 25.91 -4.55
CA TYR A 110 -18.32 24.60 -4.00
C TYR A 110 -17.11 23.67 -4.16
N ALA A 111 -16.60 23.15 -3.03
CA ALA A 111 -15.62 22.07 -3.03
C ALA A 111 -16.37 20.73 -2.90
N TYR A 112 -16.13 19.82 -3.83
CA TYR A 112 -16.60 18.45 -3.70
C TYR A 112 -15.57 17.65 -2.94
N VAL A 113 -16.00 17.06 -1.80
CA VAL A 113 -15.17 16.14 -1.02
C VAL A 113 -15.65 14.72 -1.28
N THR A 114 -14.81 13.93 -1.93
CA THR A 114 -15.03 12.51 -2.10
C THR A 114 -14.39 11.76 -0.94
N LYS A 115 -15.20 10.95 -0.24
CA LYS A 115 -14.76 10.12 0.88
C LYS A 115 -14.78 8.66 0.48
N ASN A 116 -13.61 8.05 0.37
CA ASN A 116 -13.43 6.63 0.08
C ASN A 116 -13.00 5.89 1.34
N ARG A 117 -13.43 4.63 1.47
CA ARG A 117 -12.95 3.72 2.50
C ARG A 117 -12.18 2.58 1.86
N PHE A 118 -11.01 2.25 2.40
CA PHE A 118 -10.18 1.14 1.97
C PHE A 118 -9.75 0.29 3.16
N TYR A 119 -9.37 -0.96 2.89
CA TYR A 119 -8.91 -1.86 3.94
C TYR A 119 -7.66 -1.28 4.62
N ASN A 120 -7.53 -1.49 5.92
CA ASN A 120 -6.43 -0.99 6.73
C ASN A 120 -5.10 -1.58 6.25
N PRO A 121 -4.18 -0.76 5.68
CA PRO A 121 -2.93 -1.27 5.11
C PRO A 121 -1.97 -1.81 6.18
N VAL A 122 -2.07 -1.33 7.42
CA VAL A 122 -1.29 -1.87 8.54
C VAL A 122 -1.74 -3.29 8.85
N LYS A 123 -3.05 -3.57 8.86
CA LYS A 123 -3.56 -4.94 9.04
C LYS A 123 -3.20 -5.84 7.86
N GLN A 124 -3.15 -5.30 6.65
CA GLN A 124 -2.72 -6.02 5.46
C GLN A 124 -1.24 -6.43 5.59
N SER A 125 -0.35 -5.49 5.85
CA SER A 125 1.08 -5.75 6.04
C SER A 125 1.37 -6.67 7.24
N LEU A 126 0.61 -6.54 8.33
CA LEU A 126 0.67 -7.47 9.47
C LEU A 126 0.27 -8.89 9.07
N GLY A 127 -0.77 -9.05 8.27
CA GLY A 127 -1.17 -10.35 7.71
C GLY A 127 -0.06 -10.97 6.88
N HIS A 128 0.62 -10.18 6.06
CA HIS A 128 1.78 -10.61 5.29
C HIS A 128 2.95 -11.03 6.21
N ALA A 129 3.30 -10.21 7.20
CA ALA A 129 4.35 -10.52 8.17
C ALA A 129 4.03 -11.83 8.95
N PHE A 130 2.78 -12.04 9.32
CA PHE A 130 2.35 -13.26 9.97
C PHE A 130 2.53 -14.50 9.06
N ARG A 131 2.16 -14.40 7.77
CA ARG A 131 2.37 -15.50 6.80
C ARG A 131 3.84 -15.83 6.60
N ILE A 132 4.70 -14.82 6.49
CA ILE A 132 6.15 -15.04 6.44
C ILE A 132 6.61 -15.75 7.72
N LYS A 133 6.13 -15.34 8.90
CA LYS A 133 6.49 -15.96 10.17
C LYS A 133 6.08 -17.43 10.27
N GLU A 134 4.90 -17.78 9.77
CA GLU A 134 4.44 -19.18 9.71
C GLU A 134 5.39 -20.05 8.87
N GLN A 135 5.84 -19.56 7.71
CA GLN A 135 6.77 -20.28 6.83
C GLN A 135 8.17 -20.43 7.45
N LEU A 136 8.56 -19.47 8.28
CA LEU A 136 9.84 -19.43 8.96
C LEU A 136 9.76 -19.97 10.41
N SER A 137 8.88 -20.94 10.67
CA SER A 137 8.70 -21.53 11.99
C SER A 137 9.99 -22.18 12.56
N ALA A 138 10.88 -22.67 11.68
CA ALA A 138 12.22 -23.17 12.05
C ALA A 138 13.19 -22.07 12.51
N PHE A 139 12.87 -20.81 12.25
CA PHE A 139 13.70 -19.63 12.58
C PHE A 139 12.94 -18.65 13.49
N PRO A 140 12.65 -19.04 14.76
CA PRO A 140 11.77 -18.27 15.65
C PRO A 140 12.32 -16.90 16.02
N HIS A 141 13.65 -16.71 15.96
CA HIS A 141 14.33 -15.48 16.32
C HIS A 141 14.31 -14.40 15.23
N VAL A 142 13.93 -14.76 14.01
CA VAL A 142 13.88 -13.82 12.90
C VAL A 142 12.82 -12.75 13.16
N LYS A 143 13.25 -11.50 13.14
CA LYS A 143 12.38 -10.34 13.27
C LYS A 143 11.70 -10.07 11.91
N ILE A 144 10.38 -10.03 11.91
CA ILE A 144 9.61 -9.64 10.72
C ILE A 144 8.91 -8.32 11.01
N VAL A 145 9.17 -7.33 10.17
CA VAL A 145 8.71 -5.95 10.35
C VAL A 145 7.71 -5.60 9.26
N PRO A 146 6.43 -5.40 9.59
CA PRO A 146 5.46 -4.86 8.65
C PRO A 146 5.72 -3.36 8.45
N ILE A 147 5.72 -2.91 7.19
CA ILE A 147 5.87 -1.50 6.82
C ILE A 147 4.78 -1.15 5.81
N VAL A 148 4.17 0.01 5.96
CA VAL A 148 3.26 0.59 4.96
C VAL A 148 3.92 1.81 4.33
N VAL A 149 3.95 1.84 3.01
CA VAL A 149 4.54 2.93 2.24
C VAL A 149 3.47 3.62 1.41
N PHE A 150 3.32 4.92 1.64
CA PHE A 150 2.48 5.75 0.80
C PHE A 150 3.31 6.44 -0.28
N THR A 151 2.85 6.31 -1.52
CA THR A 151 3.40 6.98 -2.71
C THR A 151 2.37 7.94 -3.29
N GLY A 152 2.79 8.79 -4.22
CA GLY A 152 1.93 9.78 -4.86
C GLY A 152 1.66 10.98 -3.97
N ASP A 153 0.48 11.58 -4.13
CA ASP A 153 0.11 12.84 -3.45
C ASP A 153 -0.74 12.58 -2.19
N ALA A 154 -0.45 11.49 -1.47
CA ALA A 154 -1.10 11.19 -0.20
C ALA A 154 -0.61 12.12 0.92
N ILE A 155 -1.53 12.62 1.73
CA ILE A 155 -1.23 13.42 2.92
C ILE A 155 -1.68 12.63 4.15
N LEU A 156 -0.76 12.13 4.94
CA LEU A 156 -1.04 11.42 6.19
C LEU A 156 -1.44 12.43 7.27
N ARG A 157 -2.76 12.71 7.37
CA ARG A 157 -3.29 13.79 8.22
C ARG A 157 -3.44 13.39 9.69
N ASN A 158 -4.06 12.24 9.91
CA ASN A 158 -4.26 11.69 11.24
C ASN A 158 -4.14 10.17 11.14
N VAL A 159 -2.90 9.70 11.16
CA VAL A 159 -2.54 8.29 11.09
C VAL A 159 -1.76 7.93 12.35
N GLU A 160 -2.35 7.02 13.14
CA GLU A 160 -1.76 6.52 14.38
C GLU A 160 -1.49 5.03 14.25
N SER A 161 -0.22 4.62 14.31
CA SER A 161 0.17 3.21 14.21
C SER A 161 1.40 2.90 15.04
N ARG A 162 1.43 1.69 15.61
CA ARG A 162 2.61 1.11 16.28
C ARG A 162 3.63 0.59 15.27
N TYR A 163 3.26 0.48 14.02
CA TYR A 163 4.09 -0.01 12.93
C TYR A 163 4.41 1.12 11.97
N PRO A 164 5.55 1.08 11.29
CA PRO A 164 5.94 2.13 10.36
C PRO A 164 4.89 2.34 9.26
N VAL A 165 4.41 3.57 9.16
CA VAL A 165 3.59 4.09 8.07
C VAL A 165 4.28 5.34 7.57
N VAL A 166 4.89 5.25 6.40
CA VAL A 166 5.84 6.27 5.92
C VAL A 166 5.55 6.68 4.48
N TYR A 167 6.10 7.80 4.09
CA TYR A 167 6.22 8.18 2.68
C TYR A 167 7.40 7.47 2.01
N GLU A 168 7.36 7.35 0.70
CA GLU A 168 8.37 6.64 -0.09
C GLU A 168 9.79 7.16 0.15
N GLU A 169 9.98 8.46 0.38
CA GLU A 169 11.28 9.07 0.67
C GLU A 169 11.88 8.65 2.03
N ASN A 170 11.06 8.21 2.96
CA ASN A 170 11.50 7.79 4.30
C ASN A 170 11.70 6.27 4.42
N LEU A 171 11.40 5.49 3.38
CA LEU A 171 11.44 4.03 3.43
C LEU A 171 12.82 3.50 3.80
N LEU A 172 13.86 3.95 3.10
CA LEU A 172 15.24 3.49 3.35
C LEU A 172 15.74 3.93 4.72
N VAL A 173 15.32 5.10 5.21
CA VAL A 173 15.68 5.58 6.55
C VAL A 173 15.14 4.60 7.59
N VAL A 174 13.86 4.23 7.49
CA VAL A 174 13.23 3.28 8.43
C VAL A 174 13.87 1.90 8.37
N ILE A 175 14.16 1.36 7.18
CA ILE A 175 14.85 0.06 7.05
C ILE A 175 16.23 0.13 7.72
N ASN A 176 16.96 1.22 7.52
CA ASN A 176 18.31 1.41 8.05
C ASN A 176 18.37 1.71 9.57
N GLU A 177 17.24 1.94 10.24
CA GLU A 177 17.17 2.04 11.71
C GLU A 177 17.37 0.69 12.39
N TYR A 178 17.08 -0.41 11.70
CA TYR A 178 17.25 -1.77 12.22
C TYR A 178 18.72 -2.19 12.12
N LYS A 179 19.41 -2.27 13.28
CA LYS A 179 20.85 -2.56 13.38
C LYS A 179 21.16 -3.84 14.14
N THR A 180 20.19 -4.42 14.83
CA THR A 180 20.39 -5.66 15.59
C THR A 180 20.37 -6.85 14.63
N ILE A 181 21.46 -7.62 14.61
CA ILE A 181 21.56 -8.84 13.80
C ILE A 181 20.63 -9.88 14.39
N CYS A 182 19.77 -10.46 13.57
CA CYS A 182 18.85 -11.52 13.92
C CYS A 182 18.90 -12.72 12.96
N LEU A 183 19.67 -12.61 11.87
CA LEU A 183 20.02 -13.68 10.96
C LEU A 183 21.54 -13.72 10.86
N SER A 184 22.17 -14.82 11.30
CA SER A 184 23.59 -15.09 11.12
C SER A 184 23.79 -16.10 10.00
N ASP A 185 24.97 -16.09 9.41
CA ASP A 185 25.37 -17.02 8.35
C ASP A 185 25.77 -18.42 8.91
N ASP A 186 25.52 -18.68 10.22
CA ASP A 186 25.87 -19.93 10.92
C ASP A 186 24.76 -20.98 10.84
#